data_0f9b63063e4f1e1cb00856454eafd064
#
_entry.id   0f9b63063e4f1e1cb00856454eafd064
#
_cell.length_a   1.000
_cell.length_b   1.000
_cell.length_c   1.000
_cell.angle_alpha   90.00
_cell.angle_beta   90.00
_cell.angle_gamma   90.00
#
_symmetry.space_group_name_H-M   'P 1'
#
loop_
_entity.id
_entity.type
_entity.pdbx_description
1 polymer ?
#
loop_
_entity_poly.entity_id
_entity_poly.type
_entity_poly.pdbx_seq_one_letter_code
_entity_poly.pdbx_strand_id
1 'polypeptide(L)'
;MTRLVKVVLTVVAIAGIGAAALGAQTKLATPIRGDAEIGYLTPATSVDHKAGMVRTTIKVKNLSTTGSIAGLKVEEFWFDKAGNPVTGSRARLQKPLQPLEVAELKLETPRDPKMDRNSYTFSHANGKIRTKAMKSF
;
A
#
# COMPACT_ATOMS: atom_id res chain seq x y z
N MET A 1 -28.54 -11.64 77.47
CA MET A 1 -27.22 -11.16 77.07
C MET A 1 -27.14 -11.17 75.52
N THR A 2 -27.35 -10.01 74.96
CA THR A 2 -27.30 -9.85 73.49
C THR A 2 -25.92 -9.35 73.12
N ARG A 3 -25.15 -10.19 72.39
CA ARG A 3 -23.86 -9.78 71.85
C ARG A 3 -24.08 -9.15 70.50
N LEU A 4 -23.83 -7.82 70.43
CA LEU A 4 -23.78 -7.09 69.17
C LEU A 4 -22.56 -7.49 68.41
N VAL A 5 -22.73 -8.14 67.30
CA VAL A 5 -21.68 -8.40 66.34
C VAL A 5 -21.59 -7.13 65.44
N LYS A 6 -20.54 -6.37 65.60
CA LYS A 6 -20.23 -5.27 64.71
C LYS A 6 -19.63 -5.85 63.40
N VAL A 7 -20.43 -5.87 62.38
CA VAL A 7 -19.93 -6.14 61.04
C VAL A 7 -19.22 -4.87 60.54
N VAL A 8 -17.92 -4.93 60.47
CA VAL A 8 -17.10 -3.93 59.81
C VAL A 8 -17.15 -4.20 58.32
N LEU A 9 -17.91 -3.38 57.61
CA LEU A 9 -17.93 -3.41 56.14
C LEU A 9 -16.68 -2.70 55.64
N THR A 10 -15.67 -3.45 55.24
CA THR A 10 -14.49 -2.90 54.57
C THR A 10 -14.87 -2.68 53.10
N VAL A 11 -15.13 -1.42 52.78
CA VAL A 11 -15.29 -1.03 51.37
C VAL A 11 -13.89 -0.98 50.75
N VAL A 12 -13.56 -2.00 49.97
CA VAL A 12 -12.37 -1.97 49.09
C VAL A 12 -12.73 -1.11 47.87
N ALA A 13 -12.28 0.12 47.86
CA ALA A 13 -12.32 0.96 46.67
C ALA A 13 -11.28 0.43 45.70
N ILE A 14 -11.73 -0.33 44.70
CA ILE A 14 -10.89 -0.68 43.54
C ILE A 14 -10.83 0.58 42.68
N ALA A 15 -9.75 1.35 42.85
CA ALA A 15 -9.39 2.40 41.91
C ALA A 15 -9.00 1.71 40.58
N GLY A 16 -9.97 1.59 39.67
CA GLY A 16 -9.71 1.18 38.32
C GLY A 16 -8.83 2.25 37.64
N ILE A 17 -7.54 1.97 37.52
CA ILE A 17 -6.66 2.76 36.66
C ILE A 17 -7.11 2.40 35.25
N GLY A 18 -8.03 3.17 34.70
CA GLY A 18 -8.31 3.19 33.29
C GLY A 18 -7.05 3.67 32.57
N ALA A 19 -6.25 2.74 32.09
CA ALA A 19 -5.24 3.06 31.11
C ALA A 19 -5.99 3.57 29.87
N ALA A 20 -6.17 4.89 29.77
CA ALA A 20 -6.54 5.50 28.51
C ALA A 20 -5.38 5.19 27.55
N ALA A 21 -5.58 4.19 26.72
CA ALA A 21 -4.76 4.00 25.55
C ALA A 21 -4.97 5.25 24.69
N LEU A 22 -4.10 6.25 24.87
CA LEU A 22 -3.95 7.35 23.94
C LEU A 22 -3.45 6.69 22.65
N GLY A 23 -4.40 6.23 21.79
CA GLY A 23 -4.10 5.88 20.44
C GLY A 23 -3.41 7.08 19.83
N ALA A 24 -2.09 6.97 19.62
CA ALA A 24 -1.36 7.97 18.87
C ALA A 24 -2.05 8.04 17.50
N GLN A 25 -2.86 9.10 17.28
CA GLN A 25 -3.39 9.40 15.97
C GLN A 25 -2.17 9.70 15.10
N THR A 26 -1.78 8.74 14.28
CA THR A 26 -0.75 8.96 13.29
C THR A 26 -1.28 10.03 12.35
N LYS A 27 -0.76 11.24 12.48
CA LYS A 27 -1.13 12.34 11.60
C LYS A 27 -0.71 11.96 10.19
N LEU A 28 -1.69 11.79 9.29
CA LEU A 28 -1.42 11.51 7.90
C LEU A 28 -0.66 12.69 7.29
N ALA A 29 0.37 12.37 6.51
CA ALA A 29 1.12 13.40 5.80
C ALA A 29 0.26 14.06 4.73
N THR A 30 0.51 15.35 4.49
CA THR A 30 -0.16 16.11 3.44
C THR A 30 0.15 15.49 2.07
N PRO A 31 -0.86 15.32 1.21
CA PRO A 31 -0.63 14.81 -0.14
C PRO A 31 0.26 15.75 -0.95
N ILE A 32 1.21 15.16 -1.68
CA ILE A 32 2.05 15.88 -2.62
C ILE A 32 1.18 16.41 -3.75
N ARG A 33 1.36 17.66 -4.10
CA ARG A 33 0.77 18.30 -5.28
C ARG A 33 1.85 18.51 -6.33
N GLY A 34 1.60 18.03 -7.55
CA GLY A 34 2.59 18.03 -8.62
C GLY A 34 3.40 16.74 -8.68
N ASP A 35 4.64 16.81 -9.12
CA ASP A 35 5.48 15.65 -9.30
C ASP A 35 5.84 14.99 -7.97
N ALA A 36 5.66 13.68 -7.92
CA ALA A 36 6.11 12.84 -6.82
C ALA A 36 7.15 11.85 -7.32
N GLU A 37 8.00 11.36 -6.43
CA GLU A 37 9.05 10.41 -6.76
C GLU A 37 8.86 9.12 -5.99
N ILE A 38 8.91 7.99 -6.70
CA ILE A 38 8.88 6.66 -6.11
C ILE A 38 10.11 5.86 -6.50
N GLY A 39 10.60 5.03 -5.57
CA GLY A 39 11.47 3.91 -5.88
C GLY A 39 10.65 2.67 -6.20
N TYR A 40 11.13 1.82 -7.09
CA TYR A 40 10.51 0.53 -7.34
C TYR A 40 11.58 -0.55 -7.50
N LEU A 41 11.25 -1.76 -7.07
CA LEU A 41 12.07 -2.94 -7.29
C LEU A 41 11.67 -3.62 -8.59
N THR A 42 12.56 -4.43 -9.15
CA THR A 42 12.27 -5.22 -10.33
C THR A 42 10.94 -5.97 -10.16
N PRO A 43 9.96 -5.77 -11.05
CA PRO A 43 8.68 -6.46 -10.95
C PRO A 43 8.83 -7.98 -10.99
N ALA A 44 8.12 -8.66 -10.11
CA ALA A 44 8.07 -10.12 -10.07
C ALA A 44 6.84 -10.61 -10.85
N THR A 45 7.07 -11.37 -11.92
CA THR A 45 6.01 -11.83 -12.81
C THR A 45 5.92 -13.36 -12.79
N SER A 46 4.70 -13.87 -12.72
CA SER A 46 4.39 -15.29 -12.82
C SER A 46 3.18 -15.54 -13.73
N VAL A 47 3.12 -16.72 -14.33
CA VAL A 47 2.00 -17.11 -15.20
C VAL A 47 1.12 -18.12 -14.45
N ASP A 48 -0.16 -17.79 -14.34
CA ASP A 48 -1.18 -18.73 -13.88
C ASP A 48 -1.88 -19.33 -15.10
N HIS A 49 -1.46 -20.53 -15.48
CA HIS A 49 -1.99 -21.20 -16.66
C HIS A 49 -3.47 -21.61 -16.52
N LYS A 50 -3.91 -21.92 -15.30
CA LYS A 50 -5.31 -22.30 -15.04
C LYS A 50 -6.25 -21.11 -15.19
N ALA A 51 -5.86 -19.96 -14.66
CA ALA A 51 -6.65 -18.74 -14.75
C ALA A 51 -6.46 -18.00 -16.08
N GLY A 52 -5.44 -18.35 -16.88
CA GLY A 52 -5.10 -17.63 -18.10
C GLY A 52 -4.62 -16.20 -17.80
N MET A 53 -3.90 -16.00 -16.70
CA MET A 53 -3.47 -14.70 -16.21
C MET A 53 -1.96 -14.63 -16.03
N VAL A 54 -1.42 -13.46 -16.27
CA VAL A 54 -0.06 -13.08 -15.86
C VAL A 54 -0.19 -12.21 -14.61
N ARG A 55 0.44 -12.63 -13.53
CA ARG A 55 0.44 -11.91 -12.25
C ARG A 55 1.76 -11.21 -12.04
N THR A 56 1.71 -9.94 -11.77
CA THR A 56 2.88 -9.11 -11.51
C THR A 56 2.74 -8.41 -10.17
N THR A 57 3.79 -8.48 -9.36
CA THR A 57 3.88 -7.73 -8.10
C THR A 57 5.01 -6.73 -8.22
N ILE A 58 4.71 -5.47 -7.93
CA ILE A 58 5.68 -4.37 -7.94
C ILE A 58 5.75 -3.77 -6.55
N LYS A 59 6.92 -3.84 -5.91
CA LYS A 59 7.18 -3.12 -4.66
C LYS A 59 7.60 -1.70 -4.97
N VAL A 60 6.93 -0.76 -4.33
CA VAL A 60 7.16 0.67 -4.50
C VAL A 60 7.41 1.34 -3.15
N LYS A 61 8.20 2.39 -3.15
CA LYS A 61 8.48 3.22 -1.96
C LYS A 61 8.26 4.68 -2.30
N ASN A 62 7.54 5.39 -1.43
CA ASN A 62 7.48 6.84 -1.50
C ASN A 62 8.82 7.43 -1.05
N LEU A 63 9.54 8.10 -1.93
CA LEU A 63 10.85 8.67 -1.62
C LEU A 63 10.77 10.05 -0.94
N SER A 64 9.59 10.64 -0.82
CA SER A 64 9.40 11.86 -0.03
C SER A 64 9.54 11.56 1.46
N THR A 65 10.17 12.47 2.17
CA THR A 65 10.29 12.43 3.63
C THR A 65 9.15 13.18 4.33
N THR A 66 8.33 13.92 3.59
CA THR A 66 7.34 14.84 4.17
C THR A 66 5.93 14.70 3.60
N GLY A 67 5.78 14.32 2.33
CA GLY A 67 4.50 14.27 1.64
C GLY A 67 4.03 12.84 1.35
N SER A 68 2.71 12.63 1.37
CA SER A 68 2.09 11.38 0.95
C SER A 68 1.74 11.38 -0.54
N ILE A 69 1.61 10.20 -1.13
CA ILE A 69 1.18 10.03 -2.52
C ILE A 69 -0.23 9.47 -2.51
N ALA A 70 -1.20 10.28 -2.93
CA ALA A 70 -2.59 9.88 -2.99
C ALA A 70 -2.91 9.24 -4.35
N GLY A 71 -3.63 8.12 -4.31
CA GLY A 71 -4.12 7.47 -5.52
C GLY A 71 -3.02 7.00 -6.46
N LEU A 72 -1.93 6.47 -5.90
CA LEU A 72 -0.87 5.86 -6.71
C LEU A 72 -1.44 4.72 -7.54
N LYS A 73 -1.23 4.79 -8.84
CA LYS A 73 -1.72 3.83 -9.83
C LYS A 73 -0.56 3.40 -10.73
N VAL A 74 -0.56 2.13 -11.10
CA VAL A 74 0.29 1.59 -12.16
C VAL A 74 -0.60 1.01 -13.27
N GLU A 75 -0.22 1.25 -14.50
CA GLU A 75 -0.79 0.64 -15.69
C GLU A 75 0.28 -0.19 -16.37
N GLU A 76 -0.03 -1.45 -16.66
CA GLU A 76 0.82 -2.36 -17.42
C GLU A 76 0.28 -2.50 -18.83
N PHE A 77 1.15 -2.37 -19.80
CA PHE A 77 0.85 -2.57 -21.24
C PHE A 77 1.77 -3.65 -21.79
N TRP A 78 1.17 -4.62 -22.43
CA TRP A 78 1.89 -5.65 -23.16
C TRP A 78 1.79 -5.44 -24.66
N PHE A 79 2.90 -5.62 -25.34
CA PHE A 79 3.05 -5.42 -26.77
C PHE A 79 3.52 -6.72 -27.44
N ASP A 80 3.11 -6.91 -28.69
CA ASP A 80 3.63 -7.98 -29.54
C ASP A 80 5.02 -7.64 -30.08
N LYS A 81 5.59 -8.55 -30.87
CA LYS A 81 6.92 -8.35 -31.49
C LYS A 81 6.96 -7.15 -32.44
N ALA A 82 5.82 -6.81 -33.05
CA ALA A 82 5.71 -5.65 -33.93
C ALA A 82 5.50 -4.31 -33.18
N GLY A 83 5.34 -4.37 -31.86
CA GLY A 83 5.11 -3.20 -31.04
C GLY A 83 3.65 -2.76 -30.92
N ASN A 84 2.70 -3.60 -31.34
CA ASN A 84 1.27 -3.33 -31.21
C ASN A 84 0.79 -3.70 -29.80
N PRO A 85 -0.09 -2.90 -29.16
CA PRO A 85 -0.70 -3.25 -27.89
C PRO A 85 -1.53 -4.53 -28.01
N VAL A 86 -1.38 -5.44 -27.06
CA VAL A 86 -2.09 -6.73 -27.04
C VAL A 86 -3.04 -6.82 -25.87
N THR A 87 -2.55 -6.54 -24.68
CA THR A 87 -3.30 -6.65 -23.43
C THR A 87 -2.67 -5.76 -22.36
N GLY A 88 -3.37 -5.55 -21.29
CA GLY A 88 -2.87 -4.77 -20.17
C GLY A 88 -3.78 -4.86 -18.97
N SER A 89 -3.32 -4.25 -17.89
CA SER A 89 -4.09 -4.14 -16.66
C SER A 89 -3.62 -2.93 -15.86
N ARG A 90 -4.31 -2.67 -14.77
CA ARG A 90 -3.97 -1.57 -13.86
C ARG A 90 -4.22 -1.98 -12.42
N ALA A 91 -3.46 -1.38 -11.52
CA ALA A 91 -3.65 -1.52 -10.08
C ALA A 91 -3.48 -0.17 -9.41
N ARG A 92 -4.21 0.05 -8.34
CA ARG A 92 -4.21 1.30 -7.58
C ARG A 92 -4.12 1.00 -6.09
N LEU A 93 -3.34 1.78 -5.37
CA LEU A 93 -3.35 1.75 -3.91
C LEU A 93 -4.64 2.39 -3.39
N GLN A 94 -5.29 1.70 -2.46
CA GLN A 94 -6.54 2.18 -1.84
C GLN A 94 -6.29 3.27 -0.80
N LYS A 95 -5.10 3.31 -0.21
CA LYS A 95 -4.70 4.29 0.80
C LYS A 95 -3.55 5.14 0.29
N PRO A 96 -3.43 6.41 0.75
CA PRO A 96 -2.26 7.21 0.44
C PRO A 96 -0.98 6.53 0.91
N LEU A 97 0.05 6.56 0.07
CA LEU A 97 1.37 6.03 0.41
C LEU A 97 2.11 7.10 1.23
N GLN A 98 2.34 6.81 2.50
CA GLN A 98 2.96 7.74 3.43
C GLN A 98 4.45 7.98 3.12
N PRO A 99 5.08 9.05 3.65
CA PRO A 99 6.51 9.28 3.46
C PRO A 99 7.34 8.05 3.83
N LEU A 100 8.25 7.65 2.93
CA LEU A 100 9.15 6.49 3.05
C LEU A 100 8.44 5.13 3.21
N GLU A 101 7.12 5.09 3.09
CA GLU A 101 6.35 3.84 3.15
C GLU A 101 6.59 2.98 1.91
N VAL A 102 6.63 1.68 2.13
CA VAL A 102 6.71 0.65 1.09
C VAL A 102 5.36 -0.01 0.93
N ALA A 103 4.91 -0.21 -0.31
CA ALA A 103 3.67 -0.93 -0.62
C ALA A 103 3.87 -1.84 -1.82
N GLU A 104 2.94 -2.77 -2.01
CA GLU A 104 2.91 -3.65 -3.15
C GLU A 104 1.73 -3.31 -4.06
N LEU A 105 1.99 -3.22 -5.35
CA LEU A 105 0.98 -3.14 -6.40
C LEU A 105 0.90 -4.51 -7.09
N LYS A 106 -0.29 -5.09 -7.14
CA LYS A 106 -0.53 -6.39 -7.75
C LYS A 106 -1.36 -6.23 -9.01
N LEU A 107 -0.81 -6.69 -10.13
CA LEU A 107 -1.45 -6.66 -11.44
C LEU A 107 -1.87 -8.07 -11.84
N GLU A 108 -3.05 -8.20 -12.39
CA GLU A 108 -3.55 -9.42 -13.03
C GLU A 108 -3.91 -9.08 -14.46
N THR A 109 -3.10 -9.57 -15.40
CA THR A 109 -3.23 -9.26 -16.82
C THR A 109 -3.67 -10.51 -17.58
N PRO A 110 -4.75 -10.45 -18.39
CA PRO A 110 -5.13 -11.56 -19.24
C PRO A 110 -3.97 -11.97 -20.13
N ARG A 111 -3.65 -13.27 -20.13
CA ARG A 111 -2.57 -13.81 -20.93
C ARG A 111 -2.98 -13.87 -22.40
N ASP A 112 -2.09 -13.38 -23.25
CA ASP A 112 -2.22 -13.50 -24.71
C ASP A 112 -0.96 -14.13 -25.28
N PRO A 113 -1.07 -15.08 -26.24
CA PRO A 113 0.10 -15.73 -26.84
C PRO A 113 1.05 -14.78 -27.58
N LYS A 114 0.57 -13.60 -27.96
CA LYS A 114 1.36 -12.58 -28.66
C LYS A 114 2.18 -11.70 -27.74
N MET A 115 2.02 -11.82 -26.41
CA MET A 115 2.79 -11.02 -25.44
C MET A 115 4.29 -11.23 -25.65
N ASP A 116 5.00 -10.14 -25.89
CA ASP A 116 6.45 -10.15 -26.09
C ASP A 116 7.17 -9.28 -25.07
N ARG A 117 6.79 -8.02 -24.96
CA ARG A 117 7.38 -7.05 -24.03
C ARG A 117 6.31 -6.22 -23.34
N ASN A 118 6.65 -5.67 -22.18
CA ASN A 118 5.74 -4.84 -21.42
C ASN A 118 6.37 -3.51 -21.04
N SER A 119 5.52 -2.59 -20.62
CA SER A 119 5.90 -1.33 -20.00
C SER A 119 4.97 -1.01 -18.85
N TYR A 120 5.46 -0.20 -17.92
CA TYR A 120 4.69 0.27 -16.77
C TYR A 120 4.63 1.80 -16.79
N THR A 121 3.45 2.33 -16.52
CA THR A 121 3.24 3.77 -16.34
C THR A 121 2.66 4.01 -14.95
N PHE A 122 3.36 4.83 -14.17
CA PHE A 122 2.90 5.24 -12.84
C PHE A 122 2.30 6.64 -12.88
N SER A 123 1.25 6.82 -12.09
CA SER A 123 0.60 8.12 -11.92
C SER A 123 0.02 8.24 -10.51
N HIS A 124 -0.32 9.45 -10.10
CA HIS A 124 -1.04 9.69 -8.85
C HIS A 124 -2.11 10.77 -9.04
N ALA A 125 -2.95 10.96 -8.03
CA ALA A 125 -4.11 11.83 -8.12
C ALA A 125 -3.77 13.30 -8.41
N ASN A 126 -2.61 13.78 -8.01
CA ASN A 126 -2.26 15.20 -7.98
C ASN A 126 -1.12 15.60 -8.92
N GLY A 127 -0.69 14.71 -9.81
CA GLY A 127 0.39 15.03 -10.74
C GLY A 127 1.09 13.81 -11.32
N LYS A 128 2.32 14.02 -11.76
CA LYS A 128 3.14 12.99 -12.39
C LYS A 128 3.99 12.24 -11.37
N ILE A 129 4.35 11.01 -11.73
CA ILE A 129 5.29 10.21 -10.96
C ILE A 129 6.62 10.13 -11.71
N ARG A 130 7.70 10.46 -11.00
CA ARG A 130 9.07 10.13 -11.41
C ARG A 130 9.47 8.83 -10.74
N THR A 131 9.98 7.90 -11.52
CA THR A 131 10.36 6.57 -11.03
C THR A 131 11.86 6.42 -10.94
N LYS A 132 12.31 5.72 -9.90
CA LYS A 132 13.70 5.33 -9.72
C LYS A 132 13.79 3.83 -9.49
N ALA A 133 14.44 3.12 -10.40
CA ALA A 133 14.71 1.70 -10.21
C ALA A 133 15.73 1.51 -9.08
N MET A 134 15.41 0.63 -8.14
CA MET A 134 16.23 0.34 -6.97
C MET A 134 16.46 -1.15 -6.83
N LYS A 135 17.56 -1.56 -6.22
CA LYS A 135 17.88 -2.98 -5.94
C LYS A 135 17.25 -3.45 -4.63
N SER A 136 17.09 -2.54 -3.69
CA SER A 136 16.51 -2.79 -2.35
C SER A 136 15.95 -1.49 -1.76
N PHE A 137 15.14 -1.63 -0.73
CA PHE A 137 14.62 -0.52 0.06
C PHE A 137 15.21 -0.51 1.46
#